data_f18b1be93c4e641ae090c7d673534eb1
#
_entry.id   f18b1be93c4e641ae090c7d673534eb1
#
_cell.length_a   1.000
_cell.length_b   1.000
_cell.length_c   1.000
_cell.angle_alpha   90.00
_cell.angle_beta   90.00
_cell.angle_gamma   90.00
#
_symmetry.space_group_name_H-M   'P 1'
#
loop_
_entity.id
_entity.type
_entity.pdbx_description
1 polymer ?
#
loop_
_entity_poly.entity_id
_entity_poly.type
_entity_poly.pdbx_seq_one_letter_code
_entity_poly.pdbx_strand_id
1 'polypeptide(L)'
;GEGTEMLINRKQEYEVYQVIKPLGICDSIRYINPENGYKLTEFIEDARCCDSGDPEDVKACMAVLRKFHESGVKVEHTFDVFERLEFYEKLWKGIPSCYRDYKQTKAHVYELKNYIDKQEKQISLCHIDSVPDNFLMTKDRIALIDWEYAGMQDTDVDLAMFIIYSMYGKEQADDLIDAYYTEGCKKEKRLKIYCYVAVCGLLWSNWCEVKYHEGVEFGEYSLRQ
;
A
#
# COMPACT_ATOMS: atom_id res chain seq x y z
N GLY A 1 12.09 -9.77 -7.94
CA GLY A 1 12.84 -11.03 -7.77
C GLY A 1 12.24 -12.15 -8.60
N GLU A 2 12.86 -13.30 -8.63
CA GLU A 2 12.35 -14.48 -9.31
C GLU A 2 10.95 -14.85 -8.75
N GLY A 3 9.97 -15.14 -9.62
CA GLY A 3 8.59 -15.44 -9.22
C GLY A 3 7.66 -14.24 -9.05
N THR A 4 8.12 -13.00 -9.21
CA THR A 4 7.26 -11.80 -9.10
C THR A 4 6.58 -11.41 -10.41
N GLU A 5 6.94 -12.05 -11.53
CA GLU A 5 6.48 -11.70 -12.88
C GLU A 5 4.96 -11.77 -13.04
N MET A 6 4.29 -12.65 -12.29
CA MET A 6 2.82 -12.75 -12.30
C MET A 6 2.14 -11.72 -11.39
N LEU A 7 2.85 -11.16 -10.43
CA LEU A 7 2.30 -10.26 -9.41
C LEU A 7 2.44 -8.79 -9.80
N ILE A 8 3.47 -8.44 -10.57
CA ILE A 8 3.88 -7.07 -10.83
C ILE A 8 3.92 -6.81 -12.34
N ASN A 9 3.29 -5.69 -12.74
CA ASN A 9 3.35 -5.21 -14.13
C ASN A 9 4.48 -4.19 -14.29
N ARG A 10 5.61 -4.62 -14.85
CA ARG A 10 6.81 -3.80 -15.00
C ARG A 10 6.64 -2.58 -15.91
N LYS A 11 5.70 -2.63 -16.86
CA LYS A 11 5.38 -1.48 -17.71
C LYS A 11 4.62 -0.42 -16.91
N GLN A 12 3.69 -0.83 -16.06
CA GLN A 12 2.98 0.08 -15.16
C GLN A 12 3.94 0.73 -14.15
N GLU A 13 4.85 -0.04 -13.54
CA GLU A 13 5.90 0.51 -12.67
C GLU A 13 6.74 1.56 -13.40
N TYR A 14 7.17 1.26 -14.63
CA TYR A 14 7.90 2.22 -15.47
C TYR A 14 7.11 3.51 -15.71
N GLU A 15 5.83 3.42 -16.09
CA GLU A 15 4.94 4.56 -16.32
C GLU A 15 4.78 5.42 -15.06
N VAL A 16 4.61 4.79 -13.89
CA VAL A 16 4.53 5.48 -12.60
C VAL A 16 5.79 6.32 -12.37
N TYR A 17 6.98 5.74 -12.54
CA TYR A 17 8.23 6.49 -12.35
C TYR A 17 8.36 7.68 -13.30
N GLN A 18 7.80 7.64 -14.52
CA GLN A 18 7.83 8.78 -15.43
C GLN A 18 7.02 9.97 -14.90
N VAL A 19 5.88 9.72 -14.26
CA VAL A 19 5.00 10.79 -13.78
C VAL A 19 5.38 11.29 -12.39
N ILE A 20 5.99 10.47 -11.52
CA ILE A 20 6.37 10.89 -10.17
C ILE A 20 7.77 11.52 -10.08
N LYS A 21 8.66 11.23 -11.03
CA LYS A 21 10.02 11.76 -11.06
C LYS A 21 10.10 13.30 -10.90
N PRO A 22 9.23 14.10 -11.55
CA PRO A 22 9.26 15.56 -11.40
C PRO A 22 8.89 16.04 -9.98
N LEU A 23 8.22 15.22 -9.18
CA LEU A 23 7.81 15.56 -7.82
C LEU A 23 8.98 15.52 -6.81
N GLY A 24 10.07 14.82 -7.15
CA GLY A 24 11.24 14.68 -6.29
C GLY A 24 11.01 13.88 -5.00
N ILE A 25 9.92 13.10 -4.95
CA ILE A 25 9.54 12.29 -3.77
C ILE A 25 10.03 10.85 -3.84
N CYS A 26 10.47 10.39 -5.00
CA CYS A 26 10.95 9.02 -5.20
C CYS A 26 12.49 8.94 -5.17
N ASP A 27 12.99 7.72 -5.23
CA ASP A 27 14.40 7.43 -5.51
C ASP A 27 14.81 7.91 -6.91
N SER A 28 16.08 8.24 -7.07
CA SER A 28 16.62 8.70 -8.37
C SER A 28 16.86 7.51 -9.28
N ILE A 29 15.98 7.30 -10.26
CA ILE A 29 16.12 6.23 -11.25
C ILE A 29 17.22 6.58 -12.23
N ARG A 30 18.25 5.72 -12.33
CA ARG A 30 19.32 5.78 -13.33
C ARG A 30 18.98 4.93 -14.57
N TYR A 31 18.32 3.82 -14.34
CA TYR A 31 17.88 2.91 -15.39
C TYR A 31 16.67 2.11 -14.93
N ILE A 32 15.69 1.94 -15.78
CA ILE A 32 14.57 1.02 -15.58
C ILE A 32 14.18 0.41 -16.93
N ASN A 33 14.04 -0.90 -16.95
CA ASN A 33 13.64 -1.64 -18.15
C ASN A 33 12.25 -2.23 -17.97
N PRO A 34 11.23 -1.74 -18.71
CA PRO A 34 9.85 -2.21 -18.57
C PRO A 34 9.62 -3.65 -19.06
N GLU A 35 10.57 -4.24 -19.82
CA GLU A 35 10.43 -5.60 -20.35
C GLU A 35 10.87 -6.68 -19.34
N ASN A 36 11.92 -6.41 -18.56
CA ASN A 36 12.48 -7.37 -17.61
C ASN A 36 12.50 -6.91 -16.15
N GLY A 37 12.06 -5.68 -15.88
CA GLY A 37 11.97 -5.13 -14.52
C GLY A 37 13.32 -4.79 -13.87
N TYR A 38 14.43 -4.84 -14.59
CA TYR A 38 15.70 -4.38 -14.03
C TYR A 38 15.66 -2.88 -13.78
N LYS A 39 15.94 -2.51 -12.54
CA LYS A 39 15.94 -1.13 -12.05
C LYS A 39 17.27 -0.83 -11.35
N LEU A 40 17.88 0.29 -11.71
CA LEU A 40 19.06 0.85 -11.05
C LEU A 40 18.69 2.22 -10.51
N THR A 41 18.87 2.41 -9.22
CA THR A 41 18.62 3.67 -8.53
C THR A 41 19.90 4.19 -7.89
N GLU A 42 19.96 5.49 -7.63
CA GLU A 42 20.99 6.03 -6.77
C GLU A 42 20.77 5.57 -5.34
N PHE A 43 21.85 5.15 -4.70
CA PHE A 43 21.79 4.84 -3.28
C PHE A 43 21.56 6.14 -2.49
N ILE A 44 20.64 6.11 -1.54
CA ILE A 44 20.34 7.25 -0.67
C ILE A 44 21.18 7.09 0.59
N GLU A 45 22.28 7.85 0.64
CA GLU A 45 23.22 7.82 1.77
C GLU A 45 22.56 8.38 3.04
N ASP A 46 22.97 7.85 4.20
CA ASP A 46 22.51 8.24 5.54
C ASP A 46 20.99 8.19 5.74
N ALA A 47 20.29 7.42 4.89
CA ALA A 47 18.86 7.21 5.04
C ALA A 47 18.56 6.14 6.09
N ARG A 48 17.49 6.37 6.84
CA ARG A 48 16.82 5.34 7.65
C ARG A 48 15.37 5.19 7.23
N CYS A 49 14.77 4.05 7.50
CA CYS A 49 13.32 3.88 7.35
C CYS A 49 12.56 4.71 8.39
N CYS A 50 11.28 4.97 8.11
CA CYS A 50 10.37 5.55 9.09
C CYS A 50 10.26 4.62 10.30
N ASP A 51 10.39 5.18 11.50
CA ASP A 51 10.02 4.49 12.74
C ASP A 51 8.52 4.71 12.99
N SER A 52 7.73 3.67 12.78
CA SER A 52 6.27 3.72 13.00
C SER A 52 5.90 3.91 14.49
N GLY A 53 6.85 3.74 15.41
CA GLY A 53 6.69 4.06 16.83
C GLY A 53 6.94 5.52 17.17
N ASP A 54 7.55 6.31 16.26
CA ASP A 54 7.80 7.74 16.47
C ASP A 54 6.70 8.60 15.80
N PRO A 55 5.87 9.32 16.58
CA PRO A 55 4.79 10.16 16.03
C PRO A 55 5.27 11.26 15.07
N GLU A 56 6.49 11.78 15.27
CA GLU A 56 7.02 12.82 14.37
C GLU A 56 7.42 12.23 13.00
N ASP A 57 7.96 11.03 12.96
CA ASP A 57 8.22 10.30 11.72
C ASP A 57 6.91 10.04 10.97
N VAL A 58 5.91 9.50 11.66
CA VAL A 58 4.58 9.21 11.08
C VAL A 58 3.95 10.47 10.50
N LYS A 59 3.97 11.57 11.26
CA LYS A 59 3.44 12.86 10.81
C LYS A 59 4.17 13.38 9.57
N ALA A 60 5.49 13.26 9.53
CA ALA A 60 6.29 13.66 8.38
C ALA A 60 5.99 12.79 7.14
N CYS A 61 5.85 11.48 7.29
CA CYS A 61 5.44 10.56 6.23
C CYS A 61 4.04 10.88 5.71
N MET A 62 3.07 11.14 6.60
CA MET A 62 1.71 11.51 6.21
C MET A 62 1.66 12.85 5.47
N ALA A 63 2.52 13.80 5.82
CA ALA A 63 2.63 15.07 5.08
C ALA A 63 3.16 14.86 3.65
N VAL A 64 4.15 13.98 3.47
CA VAL A 64 4.66 13.61 2.12
C VAL A 64 3.58 12.89 1.32
N LEU A 65 2.90 11.92 1.92
CA LEU A 65 1.85 11.14 1.27
C LEU A 65 0.67 12.03 0.83
N ARG A 66 0.22 12.94 1.70
CA ARG A 66 -0.82 13.92 1.36
C ARG A 66 -0.40 14.81 0.19
N LYS A 67 0.80 15.38 0.24
CA LYS A 67 1.33 16.22 -0.85
C LYS A 67 1.42 15.45 -2.16
N PHE A 68 1.78 14.17 -2.11
CA PHE A 68 1.78 13.29 -3.27
C PHE A 68 0.37 13.11 -3.83
N HIS A 69 -0.62 12.75 -3.01
CA HIS A 69 -2.01 12.58 -3.44
C HIS A 69 -2.62 13.87 -4.01
N GLU A 70 -2.21 15.03 -3.51
CA GLU A 70 -2.66 16.35 -3.98
C GLU A 70 -1.92 16.84 -5.23
N SER A 71 -0.86 16.16 -5.67
CA SER A 71 -0.03 16.58 -6.81
C SER A 71 -0.75 16.58 -8.15
N GLY A 72 -1.85 15.84 -8.26
CA GLY A 72 -2.64 15.73 -9.48
C GLY A 72 -2.03 14.85 -10.58
N VAL A 73 -0.91 14.16 -10.31
CA VAL A 73 -0.33 13.20 -11.26
C VAL A 73 -1.26 12.00 -11.44
N LYS A 74 -1.27 11.46 -12.66
CA LYS A 74 -2.18 10.34 -13.02
C LYS A 74 -1.47 9.35 -13.91
N VAL A 75 -1.92 8.10 -13.83
CA VAL A 75 -1.64 7.02 -14.77
C VAL A 75 -2.96 6.47 -15.31
N GLU A 76 -2.92 5.66 -16.36
CA GLU A 76 -4.16 5.08 -16.93
C GLU A 76 -4.67 3.88 -16.16
N HIS A 77 -3.76 3.14 -15.51
CA HIS A 77 -4.13 1.93 -14.78
C HIS A 77 -4.63 2.22 -13.37
N THR A 78 -5.49 1.34 -12.89
CA THR A 78 -6.04 1.35 -11.55
C THR A 78 -5.50 0.18 -10.72
N PHE A 79 -5.53 0.34 -9.41
CA PHE A 79 -5.33 -0.77 -8.47
C PHE A 79 -6.64 -1.01 -7.70
N ASP A 80 -7.51 -1.88 -8.21
CA ASP A 80 -8.71 -2.24 -7.48
C ASP A 80 -8.41 -3.32 -6.44
N VAL A 81 -8.59 -2.98 -5.15
CA VAL A 81 -8.27 -3.88 -4.02
C VAL A 81 -9.11 -5.16 -4.03
N PHE A 82 -10.36 -5.10 -4.49
CA PHE A 82 -11.24 -6.28 -4.55
C PHE A 82 -10.91 -7.18 -5.75
N GLU A 83 -10.62 -6.60 -6.90
CA GLU A 83 -10.12 -7.36 -8.06
C GLU A 83 -8.79 -8.05 -7.73
N ARG A 84 -7.94 -7.37 -6.95
CA ARG A 84 -6.65 -7.91 -6.53
C ARG A 84 -6.80 -9.04 -5.51
N LEU A 85 -7.77 -8.95 -4.58
CA LEU A 85 -8.14 -10.05 -3.68
C LEU A 85 -8.50 -11.32 -4.46
N GLU A 86 -9.39 -11.18 -5.47
CA GLU A 86 -9.80 -12.30 -6.33
C GLU A 86 -8.63 -12.83 -7.17
N PHE A 87 -7.76 -11.93 -7.62
CA PHE A 87 -6.58 -12.33 -8.38
C PHE A 87 -5.64 -13.21 -7.56
N TYR A 88 -5.30 -12.81 -6.33
CA TYR A 88 -4.43 -13.61 -5.45
C TYR A 88 -5.06 -14.96 -5.10
N GLU A 89 -6.36 -14.99 -4.81
CA GLU A 89 -7.08 -16.25 -4.56
C GLU A 89 -7.04 -17.20 -5.75
N LYS A 90 -7.15 -16.70 -6.98
CA LYS A 90 -6.99 -17.52 -8.19
C LYS A 90 -5.58 -18.14 -8.32
N LEU A 91 -4.56 -17.46 -7.82
CA LEU A 91 -3.18 -17.98 -7.83
C LEU A 91 -2.99 -19.18 -6.90
N TRP A 92 -3.88 -19.41 -5.93
CA TRP A 92 -3.85 -20.63 -5.09
C TRP A 92 -4.23 -21.90 -5.85
N LYS A 93 -4.71 -21.80 -7.11
CA LYS A 93 -5.04 -22.92 -7.98
C LYS A 93 -6.00 -23.94 -7.36
N GLY A 94 -6.95 -23.45 -6.54
CA GLY A 94 -7.95 -24.27 -5.86
C GLY A 94 -7.47 -24.93 -4.56
N ILE A 95 -6.26 -24.63 -4.10
CA ILE A 95 -5.79 -25.03 -2.77
C ILE A 95 -6.61 -24.24 -1.74
N PRO A 96 -7.19 -24.86 -0.71
CA PRO A 96 -7.90 -24.13 0.34
C PRO A 96 -6.92 -23.24 1.14
N SER A 97 -7.42 -22.08 1.62
CA SER A 97 -6.67 -21.26 2.56
C SER A 97 -6.26 -22.07 3.80
N CYS A 98 -5.07 -21.78 4.34
CA CYS A 98 -4.59 -22.34 5.59
C CYS A 98 -5.41 -21.85 6.80
N TYR A 99 -6.16 -20.76 6.68
CA TYR A 99 -7.00 -20.21 7.73
C TYR A 99 -8.40 -20.84 7.70
N ARG A 100 -8.82 -21.39 8.85
CA ARG A 100 -10.10 -22.14 8.96
C ARG A 100 -11.32 -21.24 8.74
N ASP A 101 -11.22 -19.96 9.11
CA ASP A 101 -12.29 -18.97 9.05
C ASP A 101 -12.22 -18.08 7.80
N TYR A 102 -11.31 -18.35 6.88
CA TYR A 102 -11.10 -17.56 5.67
C TYR A 102 -12.40 -17.21 4.93
N LYS A 103 -13.28 -18.20 4.71
CA LYS A 103 -14.53 -17.97 3.98
C LYS A 103 -15.47 -17.00 4.70
N GLN A 104 -15.51 -17.07 6.03
CA GLN A 104 -16.33 -16.17 6.84
C GLN A 104 -15.73 -14.77 6.84
N THR A 105 -14.42 -14.66 7.05
CA THR A 105 -13.66 -13.38 7.01
C THR A 105 -13.83 -12.70 5.67
N LYS A 106 -13.66 -13.44 4.56
CA LYS A 106 -13.89 -12.93 3.21
C LYS A 106 -15.32 -12.41 3.04
N ALA A 107 -16.33 -13.16 3.50
CA ALA A 107 -17.73 -12.72 3.41
C ALA A 107 -17.96 -11.39 4.13
N HIS A 108 -17.44 -11.23 5.36
CA HIS A 108 -17.53 -9.97 6.11
C HIS A 108 -16.81 -8.82 5.40
N VAL A 109 -15.61 -9.06 4.85
CA VAL A 109 -14.88 -8.04 4.08
C VAL A 109 -15.67 -7.59 2.85
N TYR A 110 -16.34 -8.51 2.15
CA TYR A 110 -17.18 -8.15 1.02
C TYR A 110 -18.47 -7.41 1.41
N GLU A 111 -18.97 -7.58 2.63
CA GLU A 111 -20.04 -6.73 3.17
C GLU A 111 -19.58 -5.27 3.35
N LEU A 112 -18.32 -5.05 3.76
CA LEU A 112 -17.73 -3.71 3.87
C LEU A 112 -17.66 -2.97 2.55
N LYS A 113 -17.50 -3.69 1.42
CA LYS A 113 -17.53 -3.12 0.08
C LYS A 113 -18.78 -2.29 -0.16
N ASN A 114 -19.95 -2.77 0.28
CA ASN A 114 -21.22 -2.06 0.14
C ASN A 114 -21.24 -0.72 0.88
N TYR A 115 -20.51 -0.62 1.99
CA TYR A 115 -20.35 0.65 2.71
C TYR A 115 -19.36 1.57 1.99
N ILE A 116 -18.18 1.06 1.62
CA ILE A 116 -17.13 1.79 0.90
C ILE A 116 -17.68 2.41 -0.40
N ASP A 117 -18.43 1.64 -1.18
CA ASP A 117 -18.95 2.08 -2.49
C ASP A 117 -19.98 3.22 -2.39
N LYS A 118 -20.59 3.42 -1.22
CA LYS A 118 -21.52 4.52 -0.95
C LYS A 118 -20.83 5.79 -0.46
N GLN A 119 -19.56 5.70 -0.09
CA GLN A 119 -18.79 6.84 0.41
C GLN A 119 -18.13 7.61 -0.73
N GLU A 120 -17.89 8.89 -0.50
CA GLU A 120 -17.05 9.70 -1.37
C GLU A 120 -15.64 9.15 -1.40
N LYS A 121 -15.09 9.00 -2.61
CA LYS A 121 -13.73 8.53 -2.87
C LYS A 121 -12.87 9.66 -3.43
N GLN A 122 -11.69 9.84 -2.89
CA GLN A 122 -10.67 10.74 -3.42
C GLN A 122 -9.71 9.93 -4.28
N ILE A 123 -10.00 9.82 -5.58
CA ILE A 123 -9.17 9.04 -6.51
C ILE A 123 -7.93 9.85 -6.91
N SER A 124 -6.77 9.29 -6.59
CA SER A 124 -5.45 9.81 -6.99
C SER A 124 -4.53 8.65 -7.36
N LEU A 125 -3.33 8.96 -7.86
CA LEU A 125 -2.27 7.96 -7.89
C LEU A 125 -1.92 7.64 -6.43
N CYS A 126 -2.02 6.37 -6.07
CA CYS A 126 -1.67 5.83 -4.75
C CYS A 126 -0.43 4.94 -4.86
N HIS A 127 0.33 4.88 -3.80
CA HIS A 127 1.52 4.02 -3.73
C HIS A 127 1.13 2.55 -3.58
N ILE A 128 0.05 2.29 -2.86
CA ILE A 128 -0.51 0.99 -2.49
C ILE A 128 0.33 0.25 -1.45
N ASP A 129 1.64 0.27 -1.57
CA ASP A 129 2.57 -0.31 -0.59
C ASP A 129 3.23 0.78 0.26
N SER A 130 2.43 1.72 0.77
CA SER A 130 2.86 2.88 1.57
C SER A 130 3.23 2.49 3.01
N VAL A 131 4.05 1.46 3.15
CA VAL A 131 4.51 0.92 4.44
C VAL A 131 5.69 1.72 5.00
N PRO A 132 5.93 1.74 6.33
CA PRO A 132 7.03 2.51 6.94
C PRO A 132 8.40 2.26 6.32
N ASP A 133 8.70 1.02 5.93
CA ASP A 133 9.98 0.63 5.35
C ASP A 133 10.25 1.28 3.97
N ASN A 134 9.20 1.71 3.27
CA ASN A 134 9.29 2.38 1.98
C ASN A 134 9.48 3.90 2.10
N PHE A 135 9.41 4.49 3.31
CA PHE A 135 9.73 5.89 3.55
C PHE A 135 11.17 6.01 4.04
N LEU A 136 12.08 6.39 3.14
CA LEU A 136 13.48 6.64 3.47
C LEU A 136 13.68 8.08 3.90
N MET A 137 13.99 8.26 5.17
CA MET A 137 14.16 9.55 5.83
C MET A 137 15.64 9.95 5.84
N THR A 138 15.95 11.13 5.33
CA THR A 138 17.26 11.78 5.43
C THR A 138 17.12 13.10 6.18
N LYS A 139 18.23 13.81 6.38
CA LYS A 139 18.20 15.15 6.98
C LYS A 139 17.44 16.18 6.15
N ASP A 140 17.43 15.98 4.81
CA ASP A 140 16.95 16.99 3.87
C ASP A 140 15.58 16.65 3.27
N ARG A 141 15.24 15.35 3.20
CA ARG A 141 14.00 14.91 2.56
C ARG A 141 13.56 13.52 3.03
N ILE A 142 12.31 13.19 2.73
CA ILE A 142 11.79 11.83 2.76
C ILE A 142 11.62 11.37 1.31
N ALA A 143 12.17 10.21 0.97
CA ALA A 143 11.96 9.56 -0.31
C ALA A 143 11.04 8.36 -0.11
N LEU A 144 9.98 8.27 -0.92
CA LEU A 144 9.10 7.11 -0.97
C LEU A 144 9.55 6.22 -2.13
N ILE A 145 9.87 4.97 -1.82
CA ILE A 145 10.46 4.01 -2.76
C ILE A 145 9.53 2.82 -3.00
N ASP A 146 9.86 2.02 -4.00
CA ASP A 146 9.17 0.75 -4.32
C ASP A 146 7.73 0.90 -4.84
N TRP A 147 7.58 1.54 -5.97
CA TRP A 147 6.33 1.91 -6.62
C TRP A 147 5.70 0.80 -7.49
N GLU A 148 6.06 -0.45 -7.26
CA GLU A 148 5.70 -1.57 -8.14
C GLU A 148 4.19 -1.93 -8.14
N TYR A 149 3.44 -1.51 -7.10
CA TYR A 149 1.99 -1.69 -6.99
C TYR A 149 1.20 -0.41 -7.27
N ALA A 150 1.87 0.73 -7.46
CA ALA A 150 1.19 2.02 -7.58
C ALA A 150 0.18 2.04 -8.72
N GLY A 151 -0.97 2.71 -8.48
CA GLY A 151 -2.06 2.83 -9.44
C GLY A 151 -3.12 3.81 -8.95
N MET A 152 -4.06 4.16 -9.84
CA MET A 152 -5.16 5.05 -9.45
C MET A 152 -6.10 4.34 -8.48
N GLN A 153 -6.30 4.93 -7.29
CA GLN A 153 -7.14 4.37 -6.23
C GLN A 153 -7.63 5.49 -5.29
N ASP A 154 -8.55 5.16 -4.36
CA ASP A 154 -8.92 6.02 -3.24
C ASP A 154 -7.74 6.18 -2.29
N THR A 155 -7.35 7.42 -2.00
CA THR A 155 -6.19 7.75 -1.17
C THR A 155 -6.22 7.13 0.22
N ASP A 156 -7.40 6.82 0.74
CA ASP A 156 -7.57 6.16 2.04
C ASP A 156 -6.97 4.75 2.09
N VAL A 157 -6.72 4.11 0.92
CA VAL A 157 -6.05 2.81 0.84
C VAL A 157 -4.60 2.90 1.32
N ASP A 158 -3.88 3.96 0.95
CA ASP A 158 -2.50 4.15 1.40
C ASP A 158 -2.40 4.33 2.92
N LEU A 159 -3.38 5.00 3.54
CA LEU A 159 -3.44 5.10 5.00
C LEU A 159 -3.69 3.73 5.64
N ALA A 160 -4.62 2.96 5.06
CA ALA A 160 -4.94 1.62 5.53
C ALA A 160 -3.72 0.69 5.47
N MET A 161 -2.94 0.77 4.40
CA MET A 161 -1.71 -0.03 4.24
C MET A 161 -0.66 0.32 5.30
N PHE A 162 -0.44 1.60 5.58
CA PHE A 162 0.47 2.00 6.64
C PHE A 162 0.00 1.48 8.02
N ILE A 163 -1.30 1.59 8.31
CA ILE A 163 -1.90 1.13 9.57
C ILE A 163 -1.69 -0.37 9.77
N ILE A 164 -2.02 -1.20 8.77
CA ILE A 164 -1.91 -2.66 8.91
C ILE A 164 -0.46 -3.12 9.03
N TYR A 165 0.43 -2.58 8.21
CA TYR A 165 1.85 -2.97 8.25
C TYR A 165 2.49 -2.60 9.59
N SER A 166 2.14 -1.43 10.14
CA SER A 166 2.60 -0.97 11.45
C SER A 166 1.95 -1.71 12.62
N MET A 167 0.97 -2.60 12.37
CA MET A 167 0.21 -3.31 13.41
C MET A 167 -0.46 -2.35 14.43
N TYR A 168 -0.93 -1.20 13.97
CA TYR A 168 -1.47 -0.17 14.84
C TYR A 168 -2.78 -0.60 15.51
N GLY A 169 -2.86 -0.31 16.81
CA GLY A 169 -4.13 -0.29 17.52
C GLY A 169 -4.97 0.93 17.14
N LYS A 170 -6.20 0.98 17.67
CA LYS A 170 -7.16 2.05 17.33
C LYS A 170 -6.62 3.46 17.57
N GLU A 171 -5.94 3.71 18.69
CA GLU A 171 -5.41 5.02 19.06
C GLU A 171 -4.36 5.50 18.04
N GLN A 172 -3.37 4.66 17.75
CA GLN A 172 -2.32 4.96 16.77
C GLN A 172 -2.89 5.15 15.34
N ALA A 173 -3.91 4.36 14.97
CA ALA A 173 -4.60 4.52 13.69
C ALA A 173 -5.35 5.87 13.62
N ASP A 174 -6.02 6.27 14.71
CA ASP A 174 -6.69 7.58 14.80
C ASP A 174 -5.67 8.72 14.69
N ASP A 175 -4.52 8.63 15.36
CA ASP A 175 -3.45 9.64 15.33
C ASP A 175 -2.87 9.76 13.90
N LEU A 176 -2.64 8.65 13.21
CA LEU A 176 -2.18 8.66 11.81
C LEU A 176 -3.20 9.33 10.90
N ILE A 177 -4.49 8.99 11.03
CA ILE A 177 -5.57 9.60 10.24
C ILE A 177 -5.60 11.12 10.49
N ASP A 178 -5.45 11.58 11.73
CA ASP A 178 -5.45 13.00 12.07
C ASP A 178 -4.17 13.70 11.59
N ALA A 179 -3.04 13.01 11.54
CA ALA A 179 -1.81 13.52 10.93
C ALA A 179 -1.95 13.74 9.42
N TYR A 180 -2.70 12.88 8.73
CA TYR A 180 -2.99 13.04 7.30
C TYR A 180 -4.08 14.09 7.04
N TYR A 181 -5.21 14.05 7.76
CA TYR A 181 -6.35 14.97 7.63
C TYR A 181 -6.25 16.13 8.62
N THR A 182 -5.31 17.04 8.42
CA THR A 182 -4.98 18.13 9.36
C THR A 182 -6.12 19.13 9.62
N GLU A 183 -7.12 19.20 8.73
CA GLU A 183 -8.33 20.03 8.91
C GLU A 183 -9.48 19.25 9.56
N GLY A 184 -9.20 18.02 10.00
CA GLY A 184 -10.15 17.10 10.61
C GLY A 184 -10.71 16.06 9.65
N CYS A 185 -10.96 14.87 10.17
CA CYS A 185 -11.52 13.74 9.44
C CYS A 185 -12.97 13.49 9.88
N LYS A 186 -13.92 13.58 8.94
CA LYS A 186 -15.34 13.28 9.20
C LYS A 186 -15.49 11.82 9.64
N LYS A 187 -16.47 11.57 10.51
CA LYS A 187 -16.72 10.23 11.06
C LYS A 187 -16.93 9.16 9.98
N GLU A 188 -17.68 9.49 8.94
CA GLU A 188 -17.97 8.56 7.82
C GLU A 188 -16.70 8.21 7.04
N LYS A 189 -15.84 9.20 6.82
CA LYS A 189 -14.54 8.99 6.15
C LYS A 189 -13.62 8.15 7.03
N ARG A 190 -13.52 8.43 8.33
CA ARG A 190 -12.75 7.62 9.28
C ARG A 190 -13.23 6.17 9.30
N LEU A 191 -14.54 5.95 9.30
CA LEU A 191 -15.10 4.61 9.21
C LEU A 191 -14.75 3.91 7.88
N LYS A 192 -14.76 4.66 6.75
CA LYS A 192 -14.32 4.13 5.46
C LYS A 192 -12.85 3.67 5.51
N ILE A 193 -11.97 4.44 6.15
CA ILE A 193 -10.56 4.05 6.32
C ILE A 193 -10.45 2.75 7.11
N TYR A 194 -11.18 2.61 8.21
CA TYR A 194 -11.21 1.34 8.97
C TYR A 194 -11.77 0.16 8.15
N CYS A 195 -12.73 0.41 7.27
CA CYS A 195 -13.17 -0.63 6.31
C CYS A 195 -12.02 -1.02 5.37
N TYR A 196 -11.26 -0.05 4.84
CA TYR A 196 -10.09 -0.35 4.03
C TYR A 196 -8.99 -1.08 4.81
N VAL A 197 -8.79 -0.79 6.09
CA VAL A 197 -7.84 -1.55 6.93
C VAL A 197 -8.19 -3.04 6.92
N ALA A 198 -9.46 -3.39 7.11
CA ALA A 198 -9.91 -4.79 7.06
C ALA A 198 -9.76 -5.40 5.65
N VAL A 199 -10.08 -4.64 4.59
CA VAL A 199 -9.92 -5.11 3.20
C VAL A 199 -8.45 -5.34 2.86
N CYS A 200 -7.57 -4.41 3.20
CA CYS A 200 -6.13 -4.50 2.96
C CYS A 200 -5.48 -5.61 3.80
N GLY A 201 -5.96 -5.84 5.03
CA GLY A 201 -5.53 -6.98 5.84
C GLY A 201 -5.78 -8.31 5.13
N LEU A 202 -7.00 -8.51 4.61
CA LEU A 202 -7.32 -9.70 3.82
C LEU A 202 -6.49 -9.76 2.51
N LEU A 203 -6.25 -8.61 1.85
CA LEU A 203 -5.44 -8.54 0.64
C LEU A 203 -4.02 -9.06 0.87
N TRP A 204 -3.35 -8.58 1.92
CA TRP A 204 -2.02 -9.04 2.27
C TRP A 204 -1.99 -10.47 2.77
N SER A 205 -3.01 -10.91 3.52
CA SER A 205 -3.15 -12.32 3.90
C SER A 205 -3.19 -13.21 2.66
N ASN A 206 -3.98 -12.84 1.64
CA ASN A 206 -4.05 -13.58 0.39
C ASN A 206 -2.71 -13.60 -0.37
N TRP A 207 -1.98 -12.47 -0.37
CA TRP A 207 -0.65 -12.40 -0.95
C TRP A 207 0.35 -13.29 -0.20
N CYS A 208 0.32 -13.30 1.13
CA CYS A 208 1.15 -14.19 1.95
C CYS A 208 0.88 -15.66 1.62
N GLU A 209 -0.37 -16.05 1.40
CA GLU A 209 -0.69 -17.43 0.99
C GLU A 209 -0.16 -17.77 -0.40
N VAL A 210 -0.18 -16.84 -1.37
CA VAL A 210 0.49 -17.04 -2.67
C VAL A 210 1.97 -17.36 -2.45
N LYS A 211 2.65 -16.55 -1.65
CA LYS A 211 4.07 -16.73 -1.34
C LYS A 211 4.37 -17.99 -0.54
N TYR A 212 3.49 -18.35 0.38
CA TYR A 212 3.59 -19.60 1.12
C TYR A 212 3.56 -20.83 0.18
N HIS A 213 2.69 -20.82 -0.83
CA HIS A 213 2.64 -21.87 -1.86
C HIS A 213 3.89 -21.89 -2.75
N GLU A 214 4.64 -20.80 -2.83
CA GLU A 214 5.95 -20.70 -3.49
C GLU A 214 7.12 -21.10 -2.56
N GLY A 215 6.83 -21.51 -1.32
CA GLY A 215 7.83 -21.97 -0.35
C GLY A 215 8.43 -20.85 0.53
N VAL A 216 7.80 -19.67 0.56
CA VAL A 216 8.20 -18.55 1.42
C VAL A 216 7.40 -18.60 2.73
N GLU A 217 8.05 -18.70 3.87
CA GLU A 217 7.40 -18.69 5.19
C GLU A 217 7.47 -17.29 5.82
N PHE A 218 6.32 -16.74 6.19
CA PHE A 218 6.20 -15.43 6.87
C PHE A 218 6.04 -15.54 8.40
N GLY A 219 6.04 -16.79 8.95
CA GLY A 219 5.88 -17.03 10.38
C GLY A 219 4.59 -16.41 10.94
N GLU A 220 4.71 -15.69 12.07
CA GLU A 220 3.56 -15.04 12.71
C GLU A 220 3.03 -13.81 11.96
N TYR A 221 3.78 -13.26 11.01
CA TYR A 221 3.38 -12.04 10.28
C TYR A 221 2.04 -12.23 9.57
N SER A 222 1.88 -13.32 8.84
CA SER A 222 0.63 -13.62 8.12
C SER A 222 -0.58 -13.88 9.03
N LEU A 223 -0.35 -14.21 10.32
CA LEU A 223 -1.42 -14.43 11.30
C LEU A 223 -1.94 -13.13 11.94
N ARG A 224 -1.17 -12.04 11.82
CA ARG A 224 -1.49 -10.76 12.45
C ARG A 224 -2.19 -9.78 11.50
N GLN A 225 -2.16 -10.06 10.19
CA GLN A 225 -2.87 -9.30 9.18
C GLN A 225 -4.36 -9.63 9.19
#